data_90e72a052a3cb53acaf3c8142b8cda02
#
_entry.id   90e72a052a3cb53acaf3c8142b8cda02
#
_cell.length_a   1.000
_cell.length_b   1.000
_cell.length_c   1.000
_cell.angle_alpha   90.00
_cell.angle_beta   90.00
_cell.angle_gamma   90.00
#
_symmetry.space_group_name_H-M   'P 1'
#
loop_
_entity.id
_entity.type
_entity.pdbx_description
1 polymer ?
#
loop_
_entity_poly.entity_id
_entity_poly.type
_entity_poly.pdbx_seq_one_letter_code
_entity_poly.pdbx_strand_id
1 'polypeptide(L)' 'MPVNKTDKKQSFLDDLKQHGNVTRSAERMGITRRLVYTWAAKDKQFNAALAKAKQQALAF' A
#
# COMPACT_ATOMS: atom_id res chain seq x y z
N MET A 1 -0.04 -16.77 14.65
CA MET A 1 -0.80 -15.61 14.18
C MET A 1 -1.26 -15.83 12.76
N PRO A 2 -2.54 -15.74 12.53
CA PRO A 2 -3.00 -15.86 11.15
C PRO A 2 -2.58 -14.65 10.33
N VAL A 3 -1.96 -14.93 9.22
CA VAL A 3 -1.64 -13.89 8.25
C VAL A 3 -2.73 -13.94 7.21
N ASN A 4 -3.41 -12.86 7.03
CA ASN A 4 -4.48 -12.79 6.06
C ASN A 4 -4.25 -11.67 5.06
N LYS A 5 -5.17 -11.51 4.13
CA LYS A 5 -5.02 -10.52 3.07
C LYS A 5 -4.94 -9.10 3.61
N THR A 6 -5.63 -8.87 4.71
CA THR A 6 -5.62 -7.55 5.34
C THR A 6 -4.23 -7.20 5.84
N ASP A 7 -3.53 -8.17 6.39
CA ASP A 7 -2.17 -7.94 6.87
C ASP A 7 -1.23 -7.51 5.75
N LYS A 8 -1.36 -8.13 4.58
CA LYS A 8 -0.54 -7.77 3.45
C LYS A 8 -0.77 -6.34 3.02
N LYS A 9 -2.04 -5.96 2.92
CA LYS A 9 -2.39 -4.59 2.55
C LYS A 9 -1.89 -3.59 3.57
N GLN A 10 -2.05 -3.92 4.84
CA GLN A 10 -1.62 -3.04 5.92
C GLN A 10 -0.10 -2.86 5.91
N SER A 11 0.62 -3.95 5.73
CA SER A 11 2.09 -3.89 5.66
C SER A 11 2.54 -3.04 4.49
N PHE A 12 1.88 -3.17 3.35
CA PHE A 12 2.18 -2.36 2.20
C PHE A 12 1.97 -0.87 2.50
N LEU A 13 0.84 -0.55 3.14
CA LEU A 13 0.52 0.83 3.47
C LEU A 13 1.52 1.42 4.46
N ASP A 14 1.93 0.64 5.44
CA ASP A 14 2.93 1.08 6.41
C ASP A 14 4.25 1.40 5.74
N ASP A 15 4.67 0.52 4.84
CA ASP A 15 5.91 0.73 4.11
C ASP A 15 5.80 1.97 3.22
N LEU A 16 4.66 2.15 2.58
CA LEU A 16 4.43 3.29 1.71
C LEU A 16 4.47 4.61 2.47
N LYS A 17 3.91 4.62 3.68
CA LYS A 17 3.95 5.82 4.52
C LYS A 17 5.39 6.26 4.81
N GLN A 18 6.27 5.29 4.94
CA GLN A 18 7.66 5.60 5.26
C GLN A 18 8.45 6.04 4.04
N HIS A 19 8.18 5.44 2.89
CA HIS A 19 9.01 5.65 1.71
C HIS A 19 8.34 6.46 0.61
N GLY A 20 7.02 6.46 0.58
CA GLY A 20 6.28 7.25 -0.40
C GLY A 20 6.41 6.78 -1.85
N ASN A 21 6.86 5.57 -2.07
CA ASN A 21 7.09 5.04 -3.41
C ASN A 21 6.36 3.72 -3.59
N VAL A 22 5.28 3.78 -4.39
CA VAL A 22 4.43 2.61 -4.62
C VAL A 22 5.22 1.46 -5.24
N THR A 23 6.03 1.75 -6.24
CA THR A 23 6.80 0.73 -6.93
C THR A 23 7.76 0.02 -5.97
N ARG A 24 8.48 0.79 -5.19
CA ARG A 24 9.43 0.24 -4.23
C ARG A 24 8.75 -0.60 -3.17
N SER A 25 7.65 -0.07 -2.62
CA SER A 25 6.91 -0.79 -1.59
C SER A 25 6.37 -2.10 -2.13
N ALA A 26 5.86 -2.09 -3.36
CA ALA A 26 5.36 -3.31 -3.99
C ALA A 26 6.49 -4.33 -4.16
N GLU A 27 7.66 -3.88 -4.60
CA GLU A 27 8.80 -4.77 -4.78
C GLU A 27 9.23 -5.41 -3.45
N ARG A 28 9.28 -4.61 -2.40
CA ARG A 28 9.65 -5.12 -1.08
C ARG A 28 8.66 -6.15 -0.57
N MET A 29 7.39 -5.99 -0.92
CA MET A 29 6.35 -6.94 -0.51
C MET A 29 6.26 -8.15 -1.43
N GLY A 30 7.01 -8.15 -2.52
CA GLY A 30 6.95 -9.24 -3.48
C GLY A 30 5.69 -9.24 -4.32
N ILE A 31 5.09 -8.07 -4.53
CA ILE A 31 3.89 -7.92 -5.33
C ILE A 31 4.16 -6.93 -6.45
N THR A 32 3.24 -6.85 -7.40
CA THR A 32 3.38 -5.92 -8.51
C THR A 32 2.59 -4.65 -8.24
N ARG A 33 3.02 -3.56 -8.87
CA ARG A 33 2.29 -2.31 -8.79
C ARG A 33 0.86 -2.47 -9.31
N ARG A 34 0.70 -3.31 -10.32
CA ARG A 34 -0.62 -3.58 -10.87
C ARG A 34 -1.55 -4.18 -9.83
N LEU A 35 -1.03 -5.08 -9.01
CA LEU A 35 -1.82 -5.68 -7.94
C LEU A 35 -2.28 -4.62 -6.95
N VAL A 36 -1.41 -3.68 -6.63
CA VAL A 36 -1.76 -2.58 -5.71
C VAL A 36 -2.96 -1.79 -6.26
N TYR A 37 -2.93 -1.45 -7.52
CA TYR A 37 -4.02 -0.70 -8.12
C TYR A 37 -5.28 -1.53 -8.27
N THR A 38 -5.14 -2.84 -8.45
CA THR A 38 -6.29 -3.74 -8.45
C THR A 38 -6.96 -3.73 -7.08
N TRP A 39 -6.16 -3.80 -6.01
CA TRP A 39 -6.71 -3.69 -4.66
C TRP A 39 -7.44 -2.37 -4.46
N ALA A 40 -6.84 -1.28 -4.91
CA ALA A 40 -7.45 0.04 -4.75
C ALA A 40 -8.77 0.15 -5.51
N ALA A 41 -8.86 -0.48 -6.65
CA ALA A 41 -10.10 -0.45 -7.44
C ALA A 41 -11.22 -1.23 -6.77
N LYS A 42 -10.88 -2.31 -6.07
CA LYS A 42 -11.87 -3.18 -5.43
C LYS A 42 -12.19 -2.77 -4.01
N ASP A 43 -11.28 -2.09 -3.35
CA ASP A 43 -11.40 -1.76 -1.93
C ASP A 43 -11.27 -0.25 -1.76
N LYS A 44 -12.39 0.40 -1.51
CA LYS A 44 -12.41 1.85 -1.36
C LYS A 44 -11.60 2.31 -0.16
N GLN A 45 -11.61 1.53 0.92
CA GLN A 45 -10.85 1.87 2.10
C GLN A 45 -9.35 1.82 1.81
N PHE A 46 -8.94 0.80 1.08
CA PHE A 46 -7.54 0.70 0.69
C PHE A 46 -7.15 1.86 -0.22
N ASN A 47 -8.01 2.20 -1.16
CA ASN A 47 -7.75 3.31 -2.07
C ASN A 47 -7.58 4.62 -1.31
N ALA A 48 -8.45 4.88 -0.35
CA ALA A 48 -8.34 6.09 0.48
C ALA A 48 -7.06 6.08 1.30
N ALA A 49 -6.73 4.94 1.88
CA ALA A 49 -5.50 4.81 2.68
C ALA A 49 -4.26 4.96 1.81
N LEU A 50 -4.32 4.45 0.59
CA LEU A 50 -3.22 4.58 -0.35
C LEU A 50 -2.94 6.05 -0.67
N ALA A 51 -4.00 6.80 -0.97
CA ALA A 51 -3.86 8.22 -1.26
C ALA A 51 -3.31 8.98 -0.06
N LYS A 52 -3.79 8.64 1.13
CA LYS A 52 -3.34 9.27 2.35
C LYS A 52 -1.87 8.98 2.62
N ALA A 53 -1.47 7.74 2.43
CA ALA A 53 -0.08 7.35 2.65
C ALA A 53 0.86 8.09 1.71
N LYS A 54 0.45 8.25 0.46
CA LYS A 54 1.25 9.00 -0.51
C LYS A 54 1.37 10.46 -0.10
N GLN A 55 0.27 11.05 0.36
CA GLN A 55 0.30 12.43 0.81
C GLN A 55 1.18 12.62 2.03
N GLN A 56 1.10 11.71 2.99
CA GLN A 56 1.91 11.79 4.19
C GLN A 56 3.40 11.75 3.87
N ALA A 57 3.77 10.88 2.94
CA ALA A 57 5.16 10.77 2.54
C ALA A 57 5.65 12.03 1.84
N LEU A 58 4.77 12.69 1.10
CA LEU A 58 5.13 13.90 0.37
C LEU A 58 5.06 15.15 1.23
N ALA A 59 4.50 15.06 2.42
CA ALA A 59 4.29 16.21 3.28
C ALA A 59 5.53 16.67 4.02
N PHE A 60 6.63 16.02 3.85
CA PHE A 60 7.88 16.42 4.48
C PHE A 60 8.35 17.76 3.99
#